data_beb83f03b30c86bb9fe47a62232cd876
#
_entry.id   beb83f03b30c86bb9fe47a62232cd876
#
_cell.length_a   1.000
_cell.length_b   1.000
_cell.length_c   1.000
_cell.angle_alpha   90.00
_cell.angle_beta   90.00
_cell.angle_gamma   90.00
#
_symmetry.space_group_name_H-M   'P 1'
#
loop_
_entity.id
_entity.type
_entity.pdbx_description
1 polymer ?
#
loop_
_entity_poly.entity_id
_entity_poly.type
_entity_poly.pdbx_seq_one_letter_code
_entity_poly.pdbx_strand_id
1 'polypeptide(L)'
;MTSGSLWKNILLFSLPLMGSQVLEVLFNLSDVAVVGRFADYMALGAVGSTTLLVTLFTGILIGMGAGVNVRVAHELGAENRKGTEETIHTSLLLCAIAGLLVCVVCLLFSGQMLSMMNTKPELMDQAVLYMKIYALGMPAMAVYNFGNGVLSARGDTKRPLIYLSIAGVINVLLNLFFVIVCHMAAAGVATASAIALYISAALVMIHLLRRKDECRVSLRKLRLHPKACKAVLLLGIPTGLQNGIFAIANLFVQTGVNSFDAVTVSGNAAAANADSLIYNVMFAFYTACASFIGQNWGAGNKKRMLKTYGISLTYAFIAGAILGGLLLVFGPQFLSLFATEPAVIDAGMERIRIMGFSYAFSCFMDCSIAASRGIGKSIPPTIIILGSCVFRVIWFYTVFAHFQTISSLYLLYIFSWGITGFAEVLFFAVSFRKIRT
;
A
#
# COMPACT_ATOMS: atom_id res chain seq x y z
N MET A 1 8.30 2.58 -22.03
CA MET A 1 7.90 3.79 -21.29
C MET A 1 8.55 5.05 -21.83
N THR A 2 9.75 4.97 -22.40
CA THR A 2 10.52 6.10 -22.96
C THR A 2 10.03 6.58 -24.33
N SER A 3 9.17 5.81 -25.03
CA SER A 3 8.62 6.11 -26.36
C SER A 3 7.11 5.96 -26.41
N GLY A 4 6.49 6.40 -27.51
CA GLY A 4 5.05 6.31 -27.77
C GLY A 4 4.19 7.28 -26.97
N SER A 5 2.85 7.13 -27.06
CA SER A 5 1.86 7.98 -26.39
C SER A 5 1.86 7.74 -24.88
N LEU A 6 2.14 8.77 -24.08
CA LEU A 6 2.12 8.68 -22.61
C LEU A 6 0.70 8.43 -22.08
N TRP A 7 -0.31 9.10 -22.61
CA TRP A 7 -1.70 8.92 -22.20
C TRP A 7 -2.12 7.45 -22.28
N LYS A 8 -1.96 6.86 -23.47
CA LYS A 8 -2.29 5.44 -23.68
C LYS A 8 -1.47 4.52 -22.80
N ASN A 9 -0.15 4.74 -22.73
CA ASN A 9 0.76 3.83 -22.02
C ASN A 9 0.54 3.87 -20.51
N ILE A 10 0.33 5.05 -19.91
CA ILE A 10 0.05 5.19 -18.48
C ILE A 10 -1.28 4.55 -18.14
N LEU A 11 -2.33 4.76 -18.94
CA LEU A 11 -3.63 4.13 -18.71
C LEU A 11 -3.54 2.60 -18.78
N LEU A 12 -2.97 2.06 -19.87
CA LEU A 12 -2.82 0.60 -20.03
C LEU A 12 -1.93 -0.05 -18.97
N PHE A 13 -0.97 0.69 -18.44
CA PHE A 13 -0.15 0.24 -17.31
C PHE A 13 -0.94 0.22 -16.00
N SER A 14 -1.76 1.25 -15.76
CA SER A 14 -2.50 1.42 -14.51
C SER A 14 -3.70 0.49 -14.38
N LEU A 15 -4.38 0.13 -15.47
CA LEU A 15 -5.57 -0.73 -15.43
C LEU A 15 -5.32 -2.09 -14.74
N PRO A 16 -4.25 -2.86 -15.07
CA PRO A 16 -3.99 -4.10 -14.35
C PRO A 16 -3.60 -3.87 -12.88
N LEU A 17 -2.93 -2.76 -12.56
CA LEU A 17 -2.59 -2.42 -11.18
C LEU A 17 -3.85 -2.10 -10.37
N MET A 18 -4.81 -1.37 -10.95
CA MET A 18 -6.13 -1.15 -10.31
C MET A 18 -6.82 -2.48 -10.03
N GLY A 19 -6.81 -3.39 -11.01
CA GLY A 19 -7.35 -4.74 -10.83
C GLY A 19 -6.67 -5.48 -9.68
N SER A 20 -5.34 -5.41 -9.56
CA SER A 20 -4.59 -6.02 -8.46
C SER A 20 -4.98 -5.43 -7.10
N GLN A 21 -5.11 -4.11 -7.01
CA GLN A 21 -5.47 -3.43 -5.76
C GLN A 21 -6.90 -3.77 -5.32
N VAL A 22 -7.85 -3.78 -6.26
CA VAL A 22 -9.24 -4.17 -5.96
C VAL A 22 -9.32 -5.63 -5.53
N LEU A 23 -8.60 -6.54 -6.20
CA LEU A 23 -8.55 -7.94 -5.81
C LEU A 23 -7.94 -8.13 -4.42
N GLU A 24 -6.89 -7.41 -4.07
CA GLU A 24 -6.27 -7.47 -2.74
C GLU A 24 -7.26 -7.07 -1.64
N VAL A 25 -8.04 -6.00 -1.86
CA VAL A 25 -9.12 -5.61 -0.94
C VAL A 25 -10.19 -6.71 -0.84
N LEU A 26 -10.62 -7.29 -1.97
CA LEU A 26 -11.62 -8.36 -1.96
C LEU A 26 -11.15 -9.62 -1.23
N PHE A 27 -9.88 -9.99 -1.37
CA PHE A 27 -9.31 -11.13 -0.66
C PHE A 27 -9.22 -10.88 0.84
N ASN A 28 -8.79 -9.68 1.26
CA ASN A 28 -8.79 -9.30 2.68
C ASN A 28 -10.21 -9.32 3.28
N LEU A 29 -11.20 -8.80 2.55
CA LEU A 29 -12.60 -8.87 2.97
C LEU A 29 -13.11 -10.32 3.05
N SER A 30 -12.69 -11.18 2.12
CA SER A 30 -13.03 -12.61 2.16
C SER A 30 -12.44 -13.30 3.39
N ASP A 31 -11.19 -13.01 3.75
CA ASP A 31 -10.53 -13.53 4.94
C ASP A 31 -11.33 -13.20 6.20
N VAL A 32 -11.70 -11.93 6.37
CA VAL A 32 -12.51 -11.46 7.50
C VAL A 32 -13.90 -12.07 7.48
N ALA A 33 -14.55 -12.17 6.32
CA ALA A 33 -15.88 -12.74 6.17
C ALA A 33 -15.92 -14.23 6.51
N VAL A 34 -14.91 -15.00 6.09
CA VAL A 34 -14.82 -16.43 6.41
C VAL A 34 -14.64 -16.65 7.90
N VAL A 35 -13.77 -15.89 8.56
CA VAL A 35 -13.59 -15.97 10.02
C VAL A 35 -14.87 -15.55 10.74
N GLY A 36 -15.45 -14.43 10.35
CA GLY A 36 -16.64 -13.88 11.02
C GLY A 36 -17.89 -14.75 10.88
N ARG A 37 -18.00 -15.54 9.80
CA ARG A 37 -19.18 -16.38 9.54
C ARG A 37 -19.02 -17.84 10.01
N PHE A 38 -17.82 -18.38 9.94
CA PHE A 38 -17.56 -19.81 10.14
C PHE A 38 -16.66 -20.12 11.33
N ALA A 39 -16.05 -19.11 11.95
CA ALA A 39 -15.31 -19.24 13.22
C ALA A 39 -16.07 -18.51 14.34
N ASP A 40 -15.49 -18.51 15.54
CA ASP A 40 -16.05 -17.80 16.68
C ASP A 40 -15.66 -16.30 16.67
N TYR A 41 -16.36 -15.50 17.49
CA TYR A 41 -16.08 -14.07 17.64
C TYR A 41 -14.68 -13.79 18.21
N MET A 42 -14.09 -14.75 18.92
CA MET A 42 -12.73 -14.63 19.46
C MET A 42 -11.69 -14.69 18.34
N ALA A 43 -11.89 -15.58 17.35
CA ALA A 43 -11.04 -15.66 16.17
C ALA A 43 -11.08 -14.35 15.35
N LEU A 44 -12.28 -13.79 15.18
CA LEU A 44 -12.45 -12.49 14.49
C LEU A 44 -11.76 -11.36 15.27
N GLY A 45 -11.91 -11.34 16.61
CA GLY A 45 -11.23 -10.39 17.48
C GLY A 45 -9.71 -10.52 17.43
N ALA A 46 -9.19 -11.75 17.38
CA ALA A 46 -7.76 -12.02 17.26
C ALA A 46 -7.19 -11.49 15.94
N VAL A 47 -7.84 -11.77 14.80
CA VAL A 47 -7.44 -11.23 13.48
C VAL A 47 -7.47 -9.71 13.51
N GLY A 48 -8.54 -9.10 14.03
CA GLY A 48 -8.68 -7.64 14.13
C GLY A 48 -7.57 -6.99 14.97
N SER A 49 -7.18 -7.61 16.08
CA SER A 49 -6.12 -7.11 16.96
C SER A 49 -4.73 -7.09 16.29
N THR A 50 -4.50 -7.95 15.30
CA THR A 50 -3.20 -8.01 14.58
C THR A 50 -3.12 -7.08 13.39
N THR A 51 -4.23 -6.52 12.92
CA THR A 51 -4.32 -5.76 11.66
C THR A 51 -3.30 -4.64 11.55
N LEU A 52 -3.09 -3.88 12.63
CA LEU A 52 -2.11 -2.79 12.63
C LEU A 52 -0.68 -3.28 12.43
N LEU A 53 -0.28 -4.34 13.15
CA LEU A 53 1.06 -4.92 13.03
C LEU A 53 1.28 -5.52 11.64
N VAL A 54 0.28 -6.23 11.12
CA VAL A 54 0.30 -6.76 9.75
C VAL A 54 0.48 -5.62 8.75
N THR A 55 -0.31 -4.55 8.86
CA THR A 55 -0.22 -3.39 7.97
C THR A 55 1.16 -2.70 8.05
N LEU A 56 1.72 -2.56 9.25
CA LEU A 56 3.04 -1.97 9.46
C LEU A 56 4.13 -2.78 8.75
N PHE A 57 4.19 -4.08 9.01
CA PHE A 57 5.23 -4.94 8.46
C PHE A 57 5.07 -5.19 6.95
N THR A 58 3.84 -5.38 6.47
CA THR A 58 3.57 -5.50 5.03
C THR A 58 3.89 -4.20 4.31
N GLY A 59 3.58 -3.05 4.92
CA GLY A 59 3.92 -1.73 4.40
C GLY A 59 5.43 -1.54 4.17
N ILE A 60 6.27 -2.06 5.07
CA ILE A 60 7.74 -2.03 4.91
C ILE A 60 8.15 -2.86 3.68
N LEU A 61 7.60 -4.06 3.52
CA LEU A 61 7.94 -4.95 2.41
C LEU A 61 7.43 -4.41 1.05
N ILE A 62 6.26 -3.81 1.02
CA ILE A 62 5.71 -3.11 -0.14
C ILE A 62 6.62 -1.92 -0.51
N GLY A 63 7.07 -1.15 0.49
CA GLY A 63 8.01 -0.04 0.29
C GLY A 63 9.33 -0.50 -0.31
N MET A 64 9.87 -1.65 0.11
CA MET A 64 11.07 -2.25 -0.51
C MET A 64 10.82 -2.56 -1.98
N GLY A 65 9.68 -3.17 -2.34
CA GLY A 65 9.28 -3.44 -3.73
C GLY A 65 9.18 -2.16 -4.58
N ALA A 66 8.65 -1.08 -4.01
CA ALA A 66 8.60 0.23 -4.67
C ALA A 66 10.01 0.80 -4.93
N GLY A 67 10.93 0.63 -3.98
CA GLY A 67 12.35 1.01 -4.15
C GLY A 67 13.02 0.22 -5.28
N VAL A 68 12.75 -1.08 -5.36
CA VAL A 68 13.20 -1.95 -6.46
C VAL A 68 12.66 -1.45 -7.80
N ASN A 69 11.36 -1.16 -7.88
CA ASN A 69 10.72 -0.65 -9.09
C ASN A 69 11.45 0.59 -9.62
N VAL A 70 11.61 1.62 -8.80
CA VAL A 70 12.24 2.87 -9.23
C VAL A 70 13.69 2.65 -9.64
N ARG A 71 14.46 1.89 -8.86
CA ARG A 71 15.88 1.67 -9.18
C ARG A 71 16.07 0.86 -10.47
N VAL A 72 15.31 -0.21 -10.65
CA VAL A 72 15.33 -1.00 -11.89
C VAL A 72 14.85 -0.14 -13.09
N ALA A 73 13.84 0.71 -12.89
CA ALA A 73 13.37 1.63 -13.92
C ALA A 73 14.48 2.62 -14.36
N HIS A 74 15.30 3.12 -13.43
CA HIS A 74 16.45 3.98 -13.73
C HIS A 74 17.45 3.27 -14.64
N GLU A 75 17.85 2.05 -14.28
CA GLU A 75 18.85 1.29 -15.05
C GLU A 75 18.32 0.89 -16.43
N LEU A 76 17.04 0.48 -16.52
CA LEU A 76 16.39 0.17 -17.79
C LEU A 76 16.26 1.41 -18.68
N GLY A 77 15.94 2.57 -18.12
CA GLY A 77 15.86 3.83 -18.85
C GLY A 77 17.23 4.29 -19.39
N ALA A 78 18.28 4.04 -18.63
CA ALA A 78 19.67 4.32 -19.01
C ALA A 78 20.26 3.28 -19.98
N GLU A 79 19.49 2.23 -20.36
CA GLU A 79 19.94 1.09 -21.15
C GLU A 79 21.18 0.39 -20.57
N ASN A 80 21.37 0.51 -19.24
CA ASN A 80 22.50 -0.05 -18.51
C ASN A 80 22.23 -1.51 -18.13
N ARG A 81 22.47 -2.45 -19.04
CA ARG A 81 22.21 -3.89 -18.82
C ARG A 81 22.94 -4.44 -17.58
N LYS A 82 24.20 -4.06 -17.38
CA LYS A 82 25.00 -4.52 -16.21
C LYS A 82 24.39 -3.96 -14.91
N GLY A 83 24.07 -2.68 -14.87
CA GLY A 83 23.43 -2.05 -13.72
C GLY A 83 22.05 -2.64 -13.41
N THR A 84 21.26 -2.97 -14.43
CA THR A 84 19.97 -3.67 -14.30
C THR A 84 20.18 -5.05 -13.66
N GLU A 85 21.12 -5.85 -14.16
CA GLU A 85 21.43 -7.18 -13.63
C GLU A 85 21.91 -7.10 -12.17
N GLU A 86 22.86 -6.22 -11.86
CA GLU A 86 23.38 -6.01 -10.51
C GLU A 86 22.26 -5.56 -9.54
N THR A 87 21.40 -4.65 -9.99
CA THR A 87 20.26 -4.15 -9.19
C THR A 87 19.26 -5.25 -8.89
N ILE A 88 18.88 -6.06 -9.86
CA ILE A 88 17.89 -7.13 -9.68
C ILE A 88 18.40 -8.19 -8.70
N HIS A 89 19.64 -8.67 -8.86
CA HIS A 89 20.19 -9.70 -7.98
C HIS A 89 20.40 -9.18 -6.55
N THR A 90 20.88 -7.95 -6.40
CA THR A 90 21.00 -7.28 -5.10
C THR A 90 19.62 -7.09 -4.44
N SER A 91 18.63 -6.65 -5.21
CA SER A 91 17.28 -6.39 -4.69
C SER A 91 16.58 -7.65 -4.23
N LEU A 92 16.76 -8.78 -4.93
CA LEU A 92 16.22 -10.06 -4.50
C LEU A 92 16.77 -10.46 -3.12
N LEU A 93 18.10 -10.35 -2.93
CA LEU A 93 18.71 -10.64 -1.63
C LEU A 93 18.25 -9.71 -0.54
N LEU A 94 18.19 -8.40 -0.82
CA LEU A 94 17.71 -7.40 0.15
C LEU A 94 16.25 -7.65 0.57
N CYS A 95 15.37 -7.91 -0.38
CA CYS A 95 13.97 -8.21 -0.08
C CYS A 95 13.83 -9.53 0.69
N ALA A 96 14.56 -10.58 0.32
CA ALA A 96 14.57 -11.84 1.06
C ALA A 96 15.06 -11.66 2.50
N ILE A 97 16.15 -10.90 2.70
CA ILE A 97 16.67 -10.58 4.05
C ILE A 97 15.67 -9.76 4.83
N ALA A 98 15.05 -8.73 4.23
CA ALA A 98 14.03 -7.92 4.89
C ALA A 98 12.81 -8.76 5.30
N GLY A 99 12.32 -9.64 4.43
CA GLY A 99 11.22 -10.55 4.74
C GLY A 99 11.56 -11.54 5.86
N LEU A 100 12.77 -12.11 5.85
CA LEU A 100 13.26 -12.97 6.93
C LEU A 100 13.39 -12.21 8.25
N LEU A 101 13.93 -10.99 8.21
CA LEU A 101 14.08 -10.15 9.41
C LEU A 101 12.72 -9.84 10.04
N VAL A 102 11.74 -9.44 9.22
CA VAL A 102 10.36 -9.20 9.67
C VAL A 102 9.76 -10.49 10.24
N CYS A 103 9.94 -11.63 9.58
CA CYS A 103 9.48 -12.93 10.06
C CYS A 103 10.06 -13.24 11.44
N VAL A 104 11.36 -13.14 11.62
CA VAL A 104 12.05 -13.40 12.89
C VAL A 104 11.57 -12.45 14.00
N VAL A 105 11.45 -11.15 13.70
CA VAL A 105 10.93 -10.15 14.65
C VAL A 105 9.51 -10.52 15.08
N CYS A 106 8.63 -10.85 14.14
CA CYS A 106 7.27 -11.25 14.48
C CYS A 106 7.21 -12.56 15.27
N LEU A 107 8.04 -13.56 14.93
CA LEU A 107 8.08 -14.84 15.66
C LEU A 107 8.53 -14.67 17.11
N LEU A 108 9.50 -13.79 17.35
CA LEU A 108 10.08 -13.58 18.69
C LEU A 108 9.28 -12.60 19.53
N PHE A 109 8.74 -11.53 18.94
CA PHE A 109 8.20 -10.38 19.67
C PHE A 109 6.68 -10.17 19.49
N SER A 110 5.96 -11.06 18.80
CA SER A 110 4.51 -10.89 18.58
C SER A 110 3.72 -10.72 19.89
N GLY A 111 4.04 -11.49 20.92
CA GLY A 111 3.37 -11.38 22.23
C GLY A 111 3.60 -10.01 22.88
N GLN A 112 4.85 -9.53 22.89
CA GLN A 112 5.19 -8.22 23.45
C GLN A 112 4.53 -7.08 22.67
N MET A 113 4.56 -7.13 21.34
CA MET A 113 3.95 -6.10 20.48
C MET A 113 2.43 -6.03 20.69
N LEU A 114 1.74 -7.18 20.74
CA LEU A 114 0.30 -7.24 21.01
C LEU A 114 -0.05 -6.78 22.43
N SER A 115 0.78 -7.11 23.40
CA SER A 115 0.64 -6.63 24.78
C SER A 115 0.78 -5.11 24.87
N MET A 116 1.76 -4.50 24.17
CA MET A 116 1.91 -3.04 24.07
C MET A 116 0.71 -2.35 23.42
N MET A 117 -0.04 -3.06 22.58
CA MET A 117 -1.28 -2.57 21.97
C MET A 117 -2.51 -2.78 22.86
N ASN A 118 -2.35 -3.24 24.10
CA ASN A 118 -3.44 -3.56 25.02
C ASN A 118 -4.44 -4.58 24.45
N THR A 119 -3.96 -5.57 23.70
CA THR A 119 -4.80 -6.69 23.25
C THR A 119 -5.38 -7.41 24.46
N LYS A 120 -6.70 -7.69 24.44
CA LYS A 120 -7.40 -8.34 25.53
C LYS A 120 -6.78 -9.72 25.82
N PRO A 121 -6.59 -10.10 27.11
CA PRO A 121 -5.98 -11.38 27.47
C PRO A 121 -6.66 -12.59 26.83
N GLU A 122 -7.99 -12.54 26.69
CA GLU A 122 -8.81 -13.61 26.11
C GLU A 122 -8.48 -13.86 24.62
N LEU A 123 -8.02 -12.83 23.89
CA LEU A 123 -7.68 -12.90 22.47
C LEU A 123 -6.19 -13.16 22.24
N MET A 124 -5.36 -13.02 23.27
CA MET A 124 -3.90 -12.96 23.14
C MET A 124 -3.32 -14.20 22.48
N ASP A 125 -3.71 -15.39 22.93
CA ASP A 125 -3.16 -16.64 22.42
C ASP A 125 -3.47 -16.85 20.94
N GLN A 126 -4.72 -16.59 20.53
CA GLN A 126 -5.12 -16.70 19.12
C GLN A 126 -4.47 -15.61 18.25
N ALA A 127 -4.35 -14.38 18.75
CA ALA A 127 -3.70 -13.29 18.06
C ALA A 127 -2.19 -13.53 17.84
N VAL A 128 -1.50 -14.03 18.88
CA VAL A 128 -0.08 -14.41 18.79
C VAL A 128 0.11 -15.55 17.79
N LEU A 129 -0.74 -16.58 17.86
CA LEU A 129 -0.67 -17.70 16.92
C LEU A 129 -0.92 -17.25 15.48
N TYR A 130 -1.96 -16.45 15.25
CA TYR A 130 -2.24 -15.86 13.94
C TYR A 130 -1.04 -15.07 13.41
N MET A 131 -0.49 -14.17 14.24
CA MET A 131 0.64 -13.32 13.85
C MET A 131 1.89 -14.15 13.51
N LYS A 132 2.19 -15.19 14.29
CA LYS A 132 3.33 -16.08 14.04
C LYS A 132 3.17 -16.86 12.73
N ILE A 133 1.99 -17.42 12.47
CA ILE A 133 1.74 -18.15 11.22
C ILE A 133 1.78 -17.21 10.02
N TYR A 134 1.14 -16.04 10.12
CA TYR A 134 1.17 -15.05 9.06
C TYR A 134 2.60 -14.55 8.77
N ALA A 135 3.41 -14.40 9.81
CA ALA A 135 4.81 -14.00 9.70
C ALA A 135 5.66 -14.97 8.87
N LEU A 136 5.35 -16.27 8.88
CA LEU A 136 6.02 -17.24 8.00
C LEU A 136 5.79 -16.93 6.51
N GLY A 137 4.74 -16.21 6.16
CA GLY A 137 4.49 -15.73 4.79
C GLY A 137 5.28 -14.47 4.40
N MET A 138 5.86 -13.72 5.36
CA MET A 138 6.54 -12.46 5.10
C MET A 138 7.75 -12.58 4.14
N PRO A 139 8.60 -13.61 4.20
CA PRO A 139 9.66 -13.80 3.22
C PRO A 139 9.12 -13.97 1.79
N ALA A 140 8.04 -14.72 1.64
CA ALA A 140 7.39 -14.89 0.35
C ALA A 140 6.77 -13.58 -0.16
N MET A 141 6.13 -12.82 0.71
CA MET A 141 5.59 -11.50 0.40
C MET A 141 6.68 -10.53 -0.08
N ALA A 142 7.83 -10.53 0.57
CA ALA A 142 8.98 -9.71 0.18
C ALA A 142 9.48 -10.09 -1.22
N VAL A 143 9.58 -11.38 -1.53
CA VAL A 143 9.99 -11.89 -2.85
C VAL A 143 8.93 -11.56 -3.91
N TYR A 144 7.64 -11.68 -3.60
CA TYR A 144 6.57 -11.25 -4.51
C TYR A 144 6.66 -9.76 -4.82
N ASN A 145 6.81 -8.90 -3.80
CA ASN A 145 6.93 -7.45 -3.99
C ASN A 145 8.21 -7.07 -4.78
N PHE A 146 9.32 -7.78 -4.56
CA PHE A 146 10.50 -7.66 -5.40
C PHE A 146 10.16 -7.93 -6.87
N GLY A 147 9.55 -9.05 -7.16
CA GLY A 147 9.22 -9.45 -8.54
C GLY A 147 8.19 -8.53 -9.19
N ASN A 148 7.17 -8.09 -8.44
CA ASN A 148 6.21 -7.08 -8.88
C ASN A 148 6.92 -5.75 -9.20
N GLY A 149 7.89 -5.32 -8.37
CA GLY A 149 8.72 -4.13 -8.61
C GLY A 149 9.51 -4.23 -9.92
N VAL A 150 10.18 -5.36 -10.18
CA VAL A 150 10.93 -5.61 -11.42
C VAL A 150 10.02 -5.62 -12.65
N LEU A 151 8.88 -6.32 -12.59
CA LEU A 151 7.94 -6.42 -13.70
C LEU A 151 7.29 -5.06 -14.00
N SER A 152 6.89 -4.32 -12.98
CA SER A 152 6.37 -2.96 -13.12
C SER A 152 7.41 -1.99 -13.71
N ALA A 153 8.67 -2.06 -13.28
CA ALA A 153 9.75 -1.28 -13.87
C ALA A 153 9.91 -1.54 -15.37
N ARG A 154 9.67 -2.77 -15.81
CA ARG A 154 9.69 -3.18 -17.22
C ARG A 154 8.43 -2.77 -17.99
N GLY A 155 7.34 -2.43 -17.32
CA GLY A 155 6.03 -2.11 -17.90
C GLY A 155 5.06 -3.28 -17.96
N ASP A 156 5.38 -4.40 -17.34
CA ASP A 156 4.53 -5.59 -17.30
C ASP A 156 3.74 -5.65 -15.99
N THR A 157 2.56 -5.05 -15.99
CA THR A 157 1.64 -5.06 -14.84
C THR A 157 0.56 -6.13 -14.94
N LYS A 158 0.41 -6.77 -16.10
CA LYS A 158 -0.59 -7.82 -16.31
C LYS A 158 -0.23 -9.13 -15.60
N ARG A 159 1.05 -9.51 -15.65
CA ARG A 159 1.51 -10.76 -15.03
C ARG A 159 1.39 -10.76 -13.51
N PRO A 160 1.81 -9.70 -12.78
CA PRO A 160 1.54 -9.61 -11.35
C PRO A 160 0.05 -9.76 -11.00
N LEU A 161 -0.84 -9.14 -11.76
CA LEU A 161 -2.29 -9.30 -11.59
C LEU A 161 -2.72 -10.77 -11.73
N ILE A 162 -2.26 -11.47 -12.78
CA ILE A 162 -2.60 -12.88 -12.99
C ILE A 162 -2.10 -13.74 -11.83
N TYR A 163 -0.87 -13.54 -11.37
CA TYR A 163 -0.29 -14.31 -10.26
C TYR A 163 -1.01 -14.06 -8.95
N LEU A 164 -1.38 -12.80 -8.69
CA LEU A 164 -2.17 -12.43 -7.52
C LEU A 164 -3.59 -13.05 -7.60
N SER A 165 -4.21 -13.06 -8.79
CA SER A 165 -5.54 -13.65 -8.99
C SER A 165 -5.51 -15.15 -8.70
N ILE A 166 -4.51 -15.86 -9.21
CA ILE A 166 -4.36 -17.32 -8.95
C ILE A 166 -4.16 -17.58 -7.46
N ALA A 167 -3.22 -16.85 -6.84
CA ALA A 167 -2.93 -16.99 -5.42
C ALA A 167 -4.14 -16.62 -4.55
N GLY A 168 -4.89 -15.59 -4.91
CA GLY A 168 -6.06 -15.15 -4.17
C GLY A 168 -7.24 -16.14 -4.27
N VAL A 169 -7.51 -16.72 -5.43
CA VAL A 169 -8.52 -17.79 -5.55
C VAL A 169 -8.14 -18.98 -4.68
N ILE A 170 -6.86 -19.38 -4.71
CA ILE A 170 -6.38 -20.47 -3.86
C ILE A 170 -6.48 -20.09 -2.37
N ASN A 171 -6.17 -18.84 -2.00
CA ASN A 171 -6.33 -18.35 -0.63
C ASN A 171 -7.78 -18.52 -0.14
N VAL A 172 -8.78 -18.07 -0.93
CA VAL A 172 -10.19 -18.21 -0.56
C VAL A 172 -10.60 -19.68 -0.38
N LEU A 173 -10.19 -20.55 -1.29
CA LEU A 173 -10.47 -21.99 -1.20
C LEU A 173 -9.82 -22.62 0.04
N LEU A 174 -8.56 -22.25 0.32
CA LEU A 174 -7.85 -22.74 1.51
C LEU A 174 -8.44 -22.17 2.81
N ASN A 175 -8.90 -20.92 2.82
CA ASN A 175 -9.62 -20.34 3.97
C ASN A 175 -10.84 -21.17 4.32
N LEU A 176 -11.69 -21.46 3.33
CA LEU A 176 -12.87 -22.29 3.53
C LEU A 176 -12.49 -23.70 4.02
N PHE A 177 -11.46 -24.30 3.43
CA PHE A 177 -11.00 -25.62 3.82
C PHE A 177 -10.46 -25.63 5.28
N PHE A 178 -9.53 -24.74 5.62
CA PHE A 178 -8.92 -24.75 6.97
C PHE A 178 -9.90 -24.31 8.06
N VAL A 179 -10.78 -23.35 7.78
CA VAL A 179 -11.73 -22.85 8.78
C VAL A 179 -12.91 -23.81 8.94
N ILE A 180 -13.50 -24.31 7.86
CA ILE A 180 -14.73 -25.13 7.92
C ILE A 180 -14.41 -26.61 8.13
N VAL A 181 -13.44 -27.17 7.39
CA VAL A 181 -13.16 -28.62 7.42
C VAL A 181 -12.16 -28.96 8.53
N CYS A 182 -11.09 -28.14 8.68
CA CYS A 182 -10.05 -28.39 9.68
C CYS A 182 -10.32 -27.71 11.03
N HIS A 183 -11.34 -26.85 11.14
CA HIS A 183 -11.71 -26.11 12.36
C HIS A 183 -10.55 -25.30 12.97
N MET A 184 -9.68 -24.73 12.12
CA MET A 184 -8.47 -24.04 12.57
C MET A 184 -8.72 -22.56 12.93
N ALA A 185 -9.95 -22.04 12.81
CA ALA A 185 -10.32 -20.67 13.15
C ALA A 185 -9.33 -19.62 12.57
N ALA A 186 -8.84 -18.67 13.37
CA ALA A 186 -7.89 -17.63 12.93
C ALA A 186 -6.58 -18.22 12.36
N ALA A 187 -6.06 -19.28 12.95
CA ALA A 187 -4.85 -19.95 12.46
C ALA A 187 -5.02 -20.52 11.04
N GLY A 188 -6.24 -20.96 10.69
CA GLY A 188 -6.56 -21.45 9.35
C GLY A 188 -6.42 -20.38 8.29
N VAL A 189 -6.92 -19.17 8.55
CA VAL A 189 -6.82 -18.03 7.64
C VAL A 189 -5.37 -17.57 7.49
N ALA A 190 -4.61 -17.51 8.60
CA ALA A 190 -3.18 -17.16 8.53
C ALA A 190 -2.40 -18.19 7.70
N THR A 191 -2.71 -19.49 7.83
CA THR A 191 -2.08 -20.56 7.07
C THR A 191 -2.41 -20.46 5.59
N ALA A 192 -3.67 -20.22 5.25
CA ALA A 192 -4.11 -20.04 3.87
C ALA A 192 -3.42 -18.83 3.22
N SER A 193 -3.34 -17.71 3.93
CA SER A 193 -2.67 -16.49 3.46
C SER A 193 -1.17 -16.71 3.27
N ALA A 194 -0.50 -17.40 4.21
CA ALA A 194 0.92 -17.74 4.06
C ALA A 194 1.16 -18.62 2.82
N ILE A 195 0.36 -19.66 2.59
CA ILE A 195 0.46 -20.54 1.41
C ILE A 195 0.24 -19.73 0.12
N ALA A 196 -0.78 -18.88 0.08
CA ALA A 196 -1.08 -18.04 -1.10
C ALA A 196 0.08 -17.08 -1.42
N LEU A 197 0.74 -16.50 -0.40
CA LEU A 197 1.92 -15.67 -0.57
C LEU A 197 3.09 -16.45 -1.19
N TYR A 198 3.33 -17.70 -0.75
CA TYR A 198 4.36 -18.55 -1.36
C TYR A 198 4.03 -18.93 -2.80
N ILE A 199 2.76 -19.18 -3.13
CA ILE A 199 2.33 -19.47 -4.50
C ILE A 199 2.59 -18.24 -5.39
N SER A 200 2.17 -17.04 -4.98
CA SER A 200 2.41 -15.83 -5.77
C SER A 200 3.90 -15.53 -5.96
N ALA A 201 4.71 -15.71 -4.91
CA ALA A 201 6.16 -15.56 -4.96
C ALA A 201 6.79 -16.59 -5.91
N ALA A 202 6.38 -17.84 -5.85
CA ALA A 202 6.87 -18.89 -6.73
C ALA A 202 6.55 -18.61 -8.20
N LEU A 203 5.32 -18.19 -8.52
CA LEU A 203 4.91 -17.83 -9.87
C LEU A 203 5.73 -16.68 -10.45
N VAL A 204 5.94 -15.63 -9.67
CA VAL A 204 6.78 -14.49 -10.06
C VAL A 204 8.22 -14.93 -10.27
N MET A 205 8.77 -15.72 -9.35
CA MET A 205 10.19 -16.19 -9.44
C MET A 205 10.40 -17.14 -10.62
N ILE A 206 9.50 -18.09 -10.86
CA ILE A 206 9.56 -18.97 -12.03
C ILE A 206 9.56 -18.14 -13.32
N HIS A 207 8.73 -17.09 -13.36
CA HIS A 207 8.69 -16.19 -14.51
C HIS A 207 10.03 -15.48 -14.70
N LEU A 208 10.60 -14.87 -13.65
CA LEU A 208 11.85 -14.12 -13.73
C LEU A 208 13.06 -15.02 -14.04
N LEU A 209 13.07 -16.25 -13.53
CA LEU A 209 14.11 -17.25 -13.85
C LEU A 209 14.08 -17.68 -15.33
N ARG A 210 12.89 -17.77 -15.94
CA ARG A 210 12.69 -18.20 -17.33
C ARG A 210 12.85 -17.09 -18.37
N ARG A 211 12.99 -15.83 -17.94
CA ARG A 211 13.20 -14.71 -18.87
C ARG A 211 14.52 -14.84 -19.64
N LYS A 212 14.58 -14.20 -20.81
CA LYS A 212 15.77 -14.19 -21.68
C LYS A 212 16.35 -12.79 -21.86
N ASP A 213 15.80 -11.79 -21.16
CA ASP A 213 16.25 -10.39 -21.20
C ASP A 213 17.09 -10.00 -19.98
N GLU A 214 17.47 -8.72 -19.89
CA GLU A 214 18.25 -8.15 -18.80
C GLU A 214 17.57 -8.25 -17.42
N CYS A 215 16.25 -8.52 -17.39
CA CYS A 215 15.51 -8.73 -16.15
C CYS A 215 15.51 -10.19 -15.66
N ARG A 216 16.30 -11.06 -16.31
CA ARG A 216 16.43 -12.47 -15.90
C ARG A 216 17.11 -12.57 -14.54
N VAL A 217 16.49 -13.29 -13.62
CA VAL A 217 17.15 -13.71 -12.36
C VAL A 217 17.98 -14.95 -12.61
N SER A 218 19.20 -14.98 -12.09
CA SER A 218 20.09 -16.15 -12.09
C SER A 218 20.62 -16.38 -10.67
N LEU A 219 20.28 -17.53 -10.09
CA LEU A 219 20.71 -17.86 -8.72
C LEU A 219 22.24 -17.89 -8.56
N ARG A 220 22.98 -18.18 -9.64
CA ARG A 220 24.45 -18.18 -9.63
C ARG A 220 25.06 -16.77 -9.57
N LYS A 221 24.28 -15.73 -9.92
CA LYS A 221 24.71 -14.33 -9.94
C LYS A 221 24.27 -13.55 -8.72
N LEU A 222 23.66 -14.20 -7.75
CA LEU A 222 23.20 -13.56 -6.51
C LEU A 222 24.41 -13.01 -5.75
N ARG A 223 24.48 -11.68 -5.68
CA ARG A 223 25.53 -10.96 -4.97
C ARG A 223 25.02 -9.59 -4.54
N LEU A 224 25.46 -9.12 -3.38
CA LEU A 224 25.21 -7.76 -2.92
C LEU A 224 26.21 -6.80 -3.56
N HIS A 225 25.72 -5.90 -4.38
CA HIS A 225 26.50 -4.81 -4.97
C HIS A 225 26.27 -3.53 -4.14
N PRO A 226 27.30 -2.94 -3.50
CA PRO A 226 27.12 -1.83 -2.55
C PRO A 226 26.38 -0.62 -3.12
N LYS A 227 26.63 -0.26 -4.38
CA LYS A 227 25.95 0.86 -5.05
C LYS A 227 24.45 0.59 -5.25
N ALA A 228 24.09 -0.62 -5.72
CA ALA A 228 22.71 -1.03 -5.90
C ALA A 228 22.01 -1.17 -4.54
N CYS A 229 22.67 -1.77 -3.55
CA CYS A 229 22.19 -1.92 -2.18
C CYS A 229 21.81 -0.56 -1.58
N LYS A 230 22.75 0.40 -1.58
CA LYS A 230 22.49 1.76 -1.09
C LYS A 230 21.32 2.43 -1.80
N ALA A 231 21.26 2.32 -3.12
CA ALA A 231 20.22 2.96 -3.92
C ALA A 231 18.81 2.38 -3.63
N VAL A 232 18.69 1.04 -3.54
CA VAL A 232 17.43 0.37 -3.22
C VAL A 232 16.96 0.67 -1.79
N LEU A 233 17.88 0.64 -0.82
CA LEU A 233 17.56 0.94 0.58
C LEU A 233 17.13 2.40 0.78
N LEU A 234 17.81 3.36 0.14
CA LEU A 234 17.45 4.79 0.20
C LEU A 234 16.10 5.10 -0.42
N LEU A 235 15.59 4.27 -1.31
CA LEU A 235 14.25 4.39 -1.89
C LEU A 235 13.22 3.57 -1.12
N GLY A 236 13.55 2.34 -0.77
CA GLY A 236 12.61 1.38 -0.19
C GLY A 236 12.30 1.65 1.29
N ILE A 237 13.32 1.87 2.12
CA ILE A 237 13.12 2.07 3.56
C ILE A 237 12.25 3.31 3.85
N PRO A 238 12.53 4.50 3.31
CA PRO A 238 11.68 5.67 3.56
C PRO A 238 10.26 5.45 3.08
N THR A 239 10.06 4.75 1.95
CA THR A 239 8.72 4.42 1.43
C THR A 239 7.97 3.48 2.37
N GLY A 240 8.63 2.46 2.89
CA GLY A 240 8.03 1.54 3.86
C GLY A 240 7.69 2.20 5.19
N LEU A 241 8.60 3.02 5.72
CA LEU A 241 8.37 3.80 6.93
C LEU A 241 7.19 4.77 6.78
N GLN A 242 7.02 5.38 5.61
CA GLN A 242 5.90 6.27 5.34
C GLN A 242 4.55 5.55 5.52
N ASN A 243 4.41 4.32 5.04
CA ASN A 243 3.18 3.54 5.22
C ASN A 243 2.89 3.29 6.71
N GLY A 244 3.92 2.96 7.49
CA GLY A 244 3.81 2.79 8.94
C GLY A 244 3.45 4.10 9.67
N ILE A 245 4.05 5.22 9.29
CA ILE A 245 3.78 6.54 9.87
C ILE A 245 2.33 6.94 9.63
N PHE A 246 1.80 6.72 8.42
CA PHE A 246 0.39 6.97 8.12
C PHE A 246 -0.55 6.09 8.96
N ALA A 247 -0.22 4.80 9.14
CA ALA A 247 -1.01 3.90 9.97
C ALA A 247 -1.09 4.40 11.42
N ILE A 248 0.04 4.83 11.99
CA ILE A 248 0.11 5.38 13.35
C ILE A 248 -0.70 6.70 13.44
N ALA A 249 -0.55 7.60 12.47
CA ALA A 249 -1.29 8.87 12.45
C ALA A 249 -2.81 8.64 12.40
N ASN A 250 -3.27 7.63 11.66
CA ASN A 250 -4.68 7.28 11.60
C ASN A 250 -5.22 6.69 12.91
N LEU A 251 -4.37 6.06 13.75
CA LEU A 251 -4.77 5.62 15.08
C LEU A 251 -5.17 6.80 15.99
N PHE A 252 -4.44 7.91 15.94
CA PHE A 252 -4.82 9.11 16.70
C PHE A 252 -6.20 9.63 16.29
N VAL A 253 -6.48 9.64 14.99
CA VAL A 253 -7.80 10.03 14.49
C VAL A 253 -8.87 9.05 14.96
N GLN A 254 -8.59 7.74 14.89
CA GLN A 254 -9.52 6.71 15.35
C GLN A 254 -9.80 6.83 16.87
N THR A 255 -8.80 7.20 17.67
CA THR A 255 -9.01 7.47 19.10
C THR A 255 -10.02 8.62 19.31
N GLY A 256 -9.95 9.66 18.50
CA GLY A 256 -10.94 10.74 18.50
C GLY A 256 -12.32 10.27 18.07
N VAL A 257 -12.42 9.45 17.03
CA VAL A 257 -13.69 8.87 16.58
C VAL A 257 -14.32 8.01 17.68
N ASN A 258 -13.51 7.23 18.39
CA ASN A 258 -13.98 6.35 19.47
C ASN A 258 -14.51 7.10 20.71
N SER A 259 -14.34 8.42 20.78
CA SER A 259 -14.96 9.24 21.86
C SER A 259 -16.43 9.58 21.60
N PHE A 260 -16.93 9.28 20.39
CA PHE A 260 -18.34 9.45 20.03
C PHE A 260 -19.16 8.20 20.32
N ASP A 261 -20.48 8.27 20.06
CA ASP A 261 -21.40 7.16 20.22
C ASP A 261 -21.11 6.00 19.23
N ALA A 262 -21.68 4.84 19.52
CA ALA A 262 -21.46 3.63 18.72
C ALA A 262 -21.98 3.77 17.27
N VAL A 263 -23.00 4.59 17.04
CA VAL A 263 -23.57 4.85 15.71
C VAL A 263 -22.55 5.61 14.87
N THR A 264 -21.97 6.69 15.40
CA THR A 264 -20.93 7.49 14.74
C THR A 264 -19.69 6.66 14.45
N VAL A 265 -19.23 5.85 15.41
CA VAL A 265 -18.06 4.96 15.23
C VAL A 265 -18.33 3.95 14.11
N SER A 266 -19.52 3.33 14.09
CA SER A 266 -19.88 2.34 13.07
C SER A 266 -20.03 2.99 11.68
N GLY A 267 -20.63 4.18 11.60
CA GLY A 267 -20.75 4.94 10.35
C GLY A 267 -19.38 5.34 9.78
N ASN A 268 -18.47 5.81 10.66
CA ASN A 268 -17.10 6.10 10.28
C ASN A 268 -16.36 4.85 9.74
N ALA A 269 -16.52 3.70 10.39
CA ALA A 269 -15.89 2.45 9.96
C ALA A 269 -16.41 2.00 8.58
N ALA A 270 -17.75 2.09 8.34
CA ALA A 270 -18.34 1.78 7.05
C ALA A 270 -17.80 2.72 5.95
N ALA A 271 -17.73 4.02 6.21
CA ALA A 271 -17.23 5.02 5.27
C ALA A 271 -15.72 4.88 4.99
N ALA A 272 -14.91 4.42 5.96
CA ALA A 272 -13.48 4.18 5.78
C ALA A 272 -13.18 3.09 4.72
N ASN A 273 -14.10 2.16 4.46
CA ASN A 273 -13.95 1.21 3.36
C ASN A 273 -13.99 1.91 1.99
N ALA A 274 -14.79 2.98 1.86
CA ALA A 274 -14.83 3.80 0.65
C ALA A 274 -13.50 4.53 0.43
N ASP A 275 -12.91 5.10 1.49
CA ASP A 275 -11.60 5.75 1.43
C ASP A 275 -10.53 4.80 0.88
N SER A 276 -10.50 3.57 1.41
CA SER A 276 -9.54 2.54 1.00
C SER A 276 -9.71 2.16 -0.47
N LEU A 277 -10.95 2.01 -0.94
CA LEU A 277 -11.23 1.66 -2.34
C LEU A 277 -10.76 2.77 -3.30
N ILE A 278 -11.08 4.03 -3.01
CA ILE A 278 -10.68 5.17 -3.83
C ILE A 278 -9.15 5.28 -3.85
N TYR A 279 -8.51 5.23 -2.68
CA TYR A 279 -7.05 5.32 -2.57
C TYR A 279 -6.36 4.22 -3.39
N ASN A 280 -6.81 2.98 -3.31
CA ASN A 280 -6.23 1.87 -4.04
C ASN A 280 -6.33 2.03 -5.56
N VAL A 281 -7.44 2.56 -6.07
CA VAL A 281 -7.59 2.88 -7.50
C VAL A 281 -6.62 3.99 -7.91
N MET A 282 -6.50 5.07 -7.12
CA MET A 282 -5.59 6.18 -7.40
C MET A 282 -4.11 5.75 -7.30
N PHE A 283 -3.79 4.84 -6.39
CA PHE A 283 -2.43 4.32 -6.17
C PHE A 283 -1.81 3.68 -7.42
N ALA A 284 -2.65 3.12 -8.31
CA ALA A 284 -2.18 2.58 -9.58
C ALA A 284 -1.54 3.68 -10.46
N PHE A 285 -2.11 4.89 -10.46
CA PHE A 285 -1.54 6.03 -11.20
C PHE A 285 -0.28 6.57 -10.53
N TYR A 286 -0.17 6.51 -9.21
CA TYR A 286 1.04 6.90 -8.47
C TYR A 286 2.19 5.94 -8.79
N THR A 287 1.92 4.64 -8.83
CA THR A 287 2.90 3.63 -9.26
C THR A 287 3.33 3.83 -10.70
N ALA A 288 2.39 4.14 -11.60
CA ALA A 288 2.71 4.49 -12.98
C ALA A 288 3.60 5.74 -13.06
N CYS A 289 3.26 6.79 -12.30
CA CYS A 289 4.04 8.02 -12.22
C CYS A 289 5.51 7.73 -11.85
N ALA A 290 5.74 6.99 -10.76
CA ALA A 290 7.08 6.63 -10.29
C ALA A 290 7.86 5.81 -11.34
N SER A 291 7.22 4.78 -11.93
CA SER A 291 7.86 3.88 -12.90
C SER A 291 8.23 4.61 -14.21
N PHE A 292 7.29 5.39 -14.76
CA PHE A 292 7.53 6.13 -16.02
C PHE A 292 8.53 7.27 -15.83
N ILE A 293 8.45 8.01 -14.71
CA ILE A 293 9.45 9.03 -14.38
C ILE A 293 10.81 8.36 -14.19
N GLY A 294 10.88 7.24 -13.47
CA GLY A 294 12.12 6.51 -13.23
C GLY A 294 12.83 6.10 -14.53
N GLN A 295 12.09 5.52 -15.50
CA GLN A 295 12.68 5.19 -16.81
C GLN A 295 13.10 6.42 -17.60
N ASN A 296 12.28 7.48 -17.62
CA ASN A 296 12.63 8.71 -18.33
C ASN A 296 13.76 9.50 -17.65
N TRP A 297 13.92 9.32 -16.31
CA TRP A 297 15.08 9.82 -15.59
C TRP A 297 16.36 9.13 -16.05
N GLY A 298 16.36 7.79 -16.09
CA GLY A 298 17.51 7.02 -16.61
C GLY A 298 17.85 7.39 -18.06
N ALA A 299 16.83 7.63 -18.90
CA ALA A 299 16.98 8.04 -20.28
C ALA A 299 17.34 9.53 -20.47
N GLY A 300 17.46 10.33 -19.39
CA GLY A 300 17.74 11.78 -19.49
C GLY A 300 16.60 12.62 -20.10
N ASN A 301 15.39 12.06 -20.27
CA ASN A 301 14.29 12.74 -20.98
C ASN A 301 13.43 13.60 -20.04
N LYS A 302 13.96 14.76 -19.67
CA LYS A 302 13.33 15.71 -18.74
C LYS A 302 11.93 16.17 -19.18
N LYS A 303 11.75 16.46 -20.49
CA LYS A 303 10.43 16.89 -21.02
C LYS A 303 9.37 15.79 -20.82
N ARG A 304 9.75 14.54 -21.05
CA ARG A 304 8.84 13.41 -20.91
C ARG A 304 8.50 13.09 -19.45
N MET A 305 9.45 13.31 -18.53
CA MET A 305 9.20 13.19 -17.07
C MET A 305 8.10 14.18 -16.62
N LEU A 306 8.20 15.46 -17.02
CA LEU A 306 7.20 16.46 -16.64
C LEU A 306 5.82 16.15 -17.23
N LYS A 307 5.77 15.70 -18.49
CA LYS A 307 4.53 15.23 -19.13
C LYS A 307 3.95 14.01 -18.40
N THR A 308 4.78 13.07 -17.97
CA THR A 308 4.35 11.90 -17.19
C THR A 308 3.71 12.33 -15.87
N TYR A 309 4.36 13.25 -15.13
CA TYR A 309 3.79 13.80 -13.90
C TYR A 309 2.42 14.42 -14.14
N GLY A 310 2.29 15.32 -15.12
CA GLY A 310 1.01 15.98 -15.43
C GLY A 310 -0.09 15.00 -15.82
N ILE A 311 0.22 14.01 -16.67
CA ILE A 311 -0.76 13.01 -17.12
C ILE A 311 -1.19 12.10 -15.95
N SER A 312 -0.25 11.62 -15.14
CA SER A 312 -0.57 10.77 -13.97
C SER A 312 -1.40 11.54 -12.95
N LEU A 313 -1.07 12.81 -12.71
CA LEU A 313 -1.84 13.70 -11.84
C LEU A 313 -3.27 13.89 -12.37
N THR A 314 -3.43 14.14 -13.69
CA THR A 314 -4.74 14.29 -14.33
C THR A 314 -5.58 13.02 -14.19
N TYR A 315 -5.01 11.85 -14.46
CA TYR A 315 -5.75 10.60 -14.31
C TYR A 315 -6.13 10.32 -12.84
N ALA A 316 -5.22 10.54 -11.90
CA ALA A 316 -5.51 10.36 -10.48
C ALA A 316 -6.58 11.34 -10.00
N PHE A 317 -6.52 12.62 -10.45
CA PHE A 317 -7.52 13.62 -10.12
C PHE A 317 -8.91 13.24 -10.67
N ILE A 318 -8.99 12.85 -11.94
CA ILE A 318 -10.25 12.42 -12.56
C ILE A 318 -10.80 11.18 -11.86
N ALA A 319 -9.96 10.19 -11.55
CA ALA A 319 -10.39 9.00 -10.84
C ALA A 319 -10.94 9.34 -9.44
N GLY A 320 -10.21 10.17 -8.68
CA GLY A 320 -10.65 10.62 -7.35
C GLY A 320 -11.94 11.44 -7.41
N ALA A 321 -12.08 12.33 -8.42
CA ALA A 321 -13.29 13.14 -8.60
C ALA A 321 -14.50 12.29 -9.00
N ILE A 322 -14.33 11.33 -9.92
CA ILE A 322 -15.42 10.42 -10.33
C ILE A 322 -15.83 9.53 -9.17
N LEU A 323 -14.90 8.87 -8.50
CA LEU A 323 -15.21 7.95 -7.41
C LEU A 323 -15.76 8.69 -6.18
N GLY A 324 -15.19 9.83 -5.82
CA GLY A 324 -15.72 10.69 -4.76
C GLY A 324 -17.11 11.23 -5.10
N GLY A 325 -17.34 11.65 -6.34
CA GLY A 325 -18.66 12.08 -6.84
C GLY A 325 -19.70 10.96 -6.83
N LEU A 326 -19.30 9.75 -7.24
CA LEU A 326 -20.19 8.57 -7.16
C LEU A 326 -20.55 8.24 -5.70
N LEU A 327 -19.63 8.36 -4.76
CA LEU A 327 -19.94 8.18 -3.34
C LEU A 327 -20.84 9.25 -2.77
N LEU A 328 -20.76 10.50 -3.25
CA LEU A 328 -21.70 11.55 -2.83
C LEU A 328 -23.12 11.28 -3.32
N VAL A 329 -23.29 10.66 -4.50
CA VAL A 329 -24.61 10.35 -5.09
C VAL A 329 -25.13 9.00 -4.58
N PHE A 330 -24.30 7.95 -4.59
CA PHE A 330 -24.67 6.57 -4.27
C PHE A 330 -24.13 6.11 -2.90
N GLY A 331 -23.70 7.05 -2.05
CA GLY A 331 -23.15 6.75 -0.73
C GLY A 331 -24.06 5.93 0.16
N PRO A 332 -25.36 6.24 0.28
CA PRO A 332 -26.27 5.43 1.09
C PRO A 332 -26.34 3.97 0.64
N GLN A 333 -26.37 3.71 -0.70
CA GLN A 333 -26.37 2.36 -1.26
C GLN A 333 -25.04 1.64 -1.00
N PHE A 334 -23.92 2.37 -1.11
CA PHE A 334 -22.60 1.80 -0.79
C PHE A 334 -22.50 1.45 0.71
N LEU A 335 -22.91 2.36 1.59
CA LEU A 335 -22.88 2.15 3.04
C LEU A 335 -23.83 1.03 3.49
N SER A 336 -24.95 0.83 2.79
CA SER A 336 -25.89 -0.26 3.08
C SER A 336 -25.30 -1.66 2.87
N LEU A 337 -24.17 -1.78 2.18
CA LEU A 337 -23.41 -3.05 2.10
C LEU A 337 -22.76 -3.41 3.43
N PHE A 338 -22.53 -2.45 4.31
CA PHE A 338 -21.81 -2.61 5.58
C PHE A 338 -22.69 -2.39 6.81
N ALA A 339 -23.80 -1.67 6.67
CA ALA A 339 -24.70 -1.33 7.76
C ALA A 339 -26.16 -1.36 7.31
N THR A 340 -27.04 -1.90 8.14
CA THR A 340 -28.48 -1.97 7.88
C THR A 340 -29.27 -0.84 8.57
N GLU A 341 -28.70 -0.25 9.61
CA GLU A 341 -29.37 0.80 10.40
C GLU A 341 -29.24 2.17 9.71
N PRO A 342 -30.37 2.88 9.47
CA PRO A 342 -30.34 4.19 8.81
C PRO A 342 -29.48 5.23 9.53
N ALA A 343 -29.45 5.23 10.86
CA ALA A 343 -28.63 6.15 11.66
C ALA A 343 -27.13 5.95 11.42
N VAL A 344 -26.67 4.70 11.23
CA VAL A 344 -25.27 4.38 10.92
C VAL A 344 -24.93 4.84 9.50
N ILE A 345 -25.86 4.67 8.54
CA ILE A 345 -25.69 5.14 7.16
C ILE A 345 -25.57 6.67 7.13
N ASP A 346 -26.43 7.38 7.88
CA ASP A 346 -26.40 8.85 7.96
C ASP A 346 -25.09 9.36 8.56
N ALA A 347 -24.60 8.72 9.63
CA ALA A 347 -23.30 9.04 10.24
C ALA A 347 -22.13 8.79 9.26
N GLY A 348 -22.18 7.72 8.49
CA GLY A 348 -21.19 7.44 7.43
C GLY A 348 -21.25 8.47 6.29
N MET A 349 -22.47 8.92 5.94
CA MET A 349 -22.67 9.96 4.93
C MET A 349 -22.11 11.31 5.35
N GLU A 350 -22.10 11.66 6.64
CA GLU A 350 -21.45 12.87 7.13
C GLU A 350 -19.97 12.90 6.74
N ARG A 351 -19.24 11.79 6.95
CA ARG A 351 -17.84 11.65 6.51
C ARG A 351 -17.73 11.79 4.99
N ILE A 352 -18.54 11.08 4.22
CA ILE A 352 -18.49 11.09 2.76
C ILE A 352 -18.77 12.50 2.21
N ARG A 353 -19.72 13.24 2.78
CA ARG A 353 -20.02 14.63 2.37
C ARG A 353 -18.85 15.57 2.59
N ILE A 354 -18.12 15.43 3.70
CA ILE A 354 -16.97 16.27 4.01
C ILE A 354 -15.77 15.87 3.14
N MET A 355 -15.50 14.56 3.00
CA MET A 355 -14.27 14.08 2.37
C MET A 355 -14.39 13.83 0.87
N GLY A 356 -15.61 13.66 0.32
CA GLY A 356 -15.81 13.20 -1.05
C GLY A 356 -15.07 14.00 -2.12
N PHE A 357 -15.04 15.32 -2.02
CA PHE A 357 -14.27 16.17 -2.93
C PHE A 357 -12.76 16.15 -2.65
N SER A 358 -12.36 15.91 -1.42
CA SER A 358 -10.95 15.98 -1.02
C SER A 358 -10.11 14.83 -1.59
N TYR A 359 -10.72 13.70 -1.96
CA TYR A 359 -10.01 12.60 -2.60
C TYR A 359 -9.33 13.02 -3.91
N ALA A 360 -10.01 13.81 -4.75
CA ALA A 360 -9.40 14.32 -5.97
C ALA A 360 -8.16 15.16 -5.66
N PHE A 361 -8.20 15.99 -4.61
CA PHE A 361 -7.08 16.87 -4.24
C PHE A 361 -5.93 16.12 -3.55
N SER A 362 -6.17 14.97 -2.91
CA SER A 362 -5.10 14.17 -2.32
C SER A 362 -4.07 13.70 -3.35
N CYS A 363 -4.45 13.63 -4.65
CA CYS A 363 -3.54 13.24 -5.72
C CYS A 363 -2.33 14.20 -5.87
N PHE A 364 -2.46 15.48 -5.51
CA PHE A 364 -1.34 16.42 -5.53
C PHE A 364 -0.24 16.00 -4.55
N MET A 365 -0.60 15.47 -3.40
CA MET A 365 0.33 14.90 -2.43
C MET A 365 0.98 13.64 -2.99
N ASP A 366 0.19 12.61 -3.26
CA ASP A 366 0.71 11.26 -3.56
C ASP A 366 1.41 11.19 -4.92
N CYS A 367 0.90 11.89 -5.93
CA CYS A 367 1.53 11.94 -7.25
C CYS A 367 2.88 12.67 -7.21
N SER A 368 3.01 13.73 -6.39
CA SER A 368 4.27 14.47 -6.21
C SER A 368 5.29 13.65 -5.43
N ILE A 369 4.85 12.89 -4.42
CA ILE A 369 5.68 11.90 -3.72
C ILE A 369 6.20 10.84 -4.71
N ALA A 370 5.31 10.27 -5.51
CA ALA A 370 5.66 9.27 -6.52
C ALA A 370 6.65 9.82 -7.57
N ALA A 371 6.44 11.07 -8.02
CA ALA A 371 7.33 11.76 -8.94
C ALA A 371 8.71 12.02 -8.32
N SER A 372 8.76 12.45 -7.07
CA SER A 372 9.99 12.66 -6.31
C SER A 372 10.78 11.36 -6.13
N ARG A 373 10.09 10.26 -5.84
CA ARG A 373 10.69 8.92 -5.81
C ARG A 373 11.22 8.52 -7.19
N GLY A 374 10.45 8.79 -8.24
CA GLY A 374 10.82 8.50 -9.62
C GLY A 374 12.13 9.18 -10.03
N ILE A 375 12.47 10.35 -9.50
CA ILE A 375 13.77 11.00 -9.67
C ILE A 375 14.83 10.62 -8.63
N GLY A 376 14.59 9.56 -7.85
CA GLY A 376 15.53 9.03 -6.86
C GLY A 376 15.53 9.72 -5.50
N LYS A 377 14.54 10.58 -5.20
CA LYS A 377 14.45 11.33 -3.94
C LYS A 377 13.28 10.80 -3.10
N SER A 378 13.54 9.91 -2.14
CA SER A 378 12.51 9.33 -1.27
C SER A 378 12.51 9.92 0.14
N ILE A 379 13.69 10.31 0.67
CA ILE A 379 13.82 10.80 2.05
C ILE A 379 13.07 12.12 2.27
N PRO A 380 13.22 13.19 1.44
CA PRO A 380 12.55 14.45 1.72
C PRO A 380 11.01 14.35 1.71
N PRO A 381 10.35 13.65 0.75
CA PRO A 381 8.91 13.38 0.83
C PRO A 381 8.50 12.69 2.14
N THR A 382 9.26 11.71 2.60
CA THR A 382 8.98 11.04 3.88
C THR A 382 9.07 11.99 5.07
N ILE A 383 10.02 12.95 5.06
CA ILE A 383 10.12 13.98 6.12
C ILE A 383 8.92 14.94 6.07
N ILE A 384 8.46 15.34 4.88
CA ILE A 384 7.27 16.19 4.71
C ILE A 384 6.03 15.48 5.28
N ILE A 385 5.88 14.19 5.02
CA ILE A 385 4.78 13.38 5.57
C ILE A 385 4.86 13.27 7.10
N LEU A 386 6.06 13.10 7.65
CA LEU A 386 6.24 13.12 9.11
C LEU A 386 5.76 14.45 9.71
N GLY A 387 6.06 15.57 9.04
CA GLY A 387 5.51 16.89 9.40
C GLY A 387 3.97 16.93 9.36
N SER A 388 3.37 16.28 8.35
CA SER A 388 1.90 16.13 8.25
C SER A 388 1.31 15.33 9.43
N CYS A 389 2.00 14.28 9.87
CA CYS A 389 1.56 13.51 11.04
C CYS A 389 1.66 14.33 12.33
N VAL A 390 2.72 15.10 12.51
CA VAL A 390 2.83 16.05 13.62
C VAL A 390 1.70 17.08 13.58
N PHE A 391 1.38 17.62 12.40
CA PHE A 391 0.23 18.53 12.22
C PHE A 391 -1.08 17.86 12.66
N ARG A 392 -1.33 16.57 12.33
CA ARG A 392 -2.52 15.84 12.77
C ARG A 392 -2.61 15.70 14.28
N VAL A 393 -1.49 15.46 14.96
CA VAL A 393 -1.43 15.40 16.42
C VAL A 393 -1.73 16.78 17.03
N ILE A 394 -1.13 17.86 16.50
CA ILE A 394 -1.41 19.23 16.94
C ILE A 394 -2.90 19.57 16.75
N TRP A 395 -3.47 19.28 15.59
CA TRP A 395 -4.90 19.50 15.31
C TRP A 395 -5.78 18.77 16.32
N PHE A 396 -5.45 17.53 16.65
CA PHE A 396 -6.19 16.72 17.61
C PHE A 396 -6.24 17.38 19.00
N TYR A 397 -5.09 17.85 19.51
CA TYR A 397 -5.01 18.47 20.82
C TYR A 397 -5.42 19.95 20.85
N THR A 398 -5.63 20.58 19.72
CA THR A 398 -6.06 22.00 19.64
C THR A 398 -7.47 22.13 19.08
N VAL A 399 -7.64 21.92 17.78
CA VAL A 399 -8.93 22.13 17.09
C VAL A 399 -9.97 21.13 17.55
N PHE A 400 -9.65 19.82 17.52
CA PHE A 400 -10.60 18.81 17.95
C PHE A 400 -10.90 18.92 19.45
N ALA A 401 -9.91 19.16 20.29
CA ALA A 401 -10.11 19.35 21.74
C ALA A 401 -11.00 20.54 22.06
N HIS A 402 -11.00 21.58 21.20
CA HIS A 402 -11.85 22.77 21.39
C HIS A 402 -13.29 22.55 20.89
N PHE A 403 -13.46 22.04 19.68
CA PHE A 403 -14.79 21.90 19.05
C PHE A 403 -15.51 20.61 19.42
N GLN A 404 -14.81 19.54 19.70
CA GLN A 404 -15.32 18.21 20.05
C GLN A 404 -16.42 17.66 19.11
N THR A 405 -16.30 17.97 17.81
CA THR A 405 -17.25 17.53 16.77
C THR A 405 -16.58 16.53 15.84
N ILE A 406 -17.37 15.56 15.34
CA ILE A 406 -16.86 14.58 14.37
C ILE A 406 -16.39 15.24 13.08
N SER A 407 -17.08 16.30 12.64
CA SER A 407 -16.72 17.08 11.46
C SER A 407 -15.33 17.71 11.60
N SER A 408 -14.89 18.12 12.80
CA SER A 408 -13.54 18.65 13.04
C SER A 408 -12.44 17.61 12.84
N LEU A 409 -12.76 16.32 13.08
CA LEU A 409 -11.84 15.21 12.78
C LEU A 409 -11.78 14.92 11.28
N TYR A 410 -12.89 15.04 10.54
CA TYR A 410 -12.88 14.83 9.10
C TYR A 410 -12.18 15.97 8.36
N LEU A 411 -12.35 17.21 8.80
CA LEU A 411 -11.65 18.38 8.27
C LEU A 411 -10.13 18.28 8.43
N LEU A 412 -9.64 17.61 9.48
CA LEU A 412 -8.22 17.31 9.68
C LEU A 412 -7.58 16.69 8.42
N TYR A 413 -8.26 15.74 7.78
CA TYR A 413 -7.74 15.09 6.58
C TYR A 413 -7.57 16.09 5.43
N ILE A 414 -8.57 16.93 5.20
CA ILE A 414 -8.56 17.93 4.13
C ILE A 414 -7.40 18.91 4.31
N PHE A 415 -7.25 19.48 5.51
CA PHE A 415 -6.18 20.42 5.79
C PHE A 415 -4.79 19.75 5.75
N SER A 416 -4.65 18.54 6.32
CA SER A 416 -3.38 17.84 6.31
C SER A 416 -2.96 17.44 4.88
N TRP A 417 -3.89 16.98 4.03
CA TRP A 417 -3.60 16.66 2.62
C TRP A 417 -3.30 17.92 1.81
N GLY A 418 -4.01 19.02 2.05
CA GLY A 418 -3.77 20.29 1.37
C GLY A 418 -2.38 20.85 1.66
N ILE A 419 -2.01 20.94 2.93
CA ILE A 419 -0.69 21.47 3.36
C ILE A 419 0.43 20.54 2.86
N THR A 420 0.27 19.23 3.05
CA THR A 420 1.27 18.25 2.61
C THR A 420 1.38 18.23 1.09
N GLY A 421 0.26 18.27 0.38
CA GLY A 421 0.23 18.31 -1.08
C GLY A 421 0.94 19.55 -1.63
N PHE A 422 0.70 20.72 -1.04
CA PHE A 422 1.41 21.94 -1.42
C PHE A 422 2.93 21.82 -1.20
N ALA A 423 3.35 21.30 -0.04
CA ALA A 423 4.76 21.10 0.27
C ALA A 423 5.43 20.10 -0.68
N GLU A 424 4.76 18.99 -1.01
CA GLU A 424 5.28 17.97 -1.93
C GLU A 424 5.38 18.47 -3.37
N VAL A 425 4.36 19.21 -3.86
CA VAL A 425 4.41 19.84 -5.19
C VAL A 425 5.56 20.83 -5.27
N LEU A 426 5.74 21.68 -4.25
CA LEU A 426 6.83 22.65 -4.19
C LEU A 426 8.19 21.93 -4.16
N PHE A 427 8.33 20.90 -3.34
CA PHE A 427 9.55 20.11 -3.25
C PHE A 427 9.89 19.47 -4.61
N PHE A 428 8.90 18.83 -5.26
CA PHE A 428 9.10 18.24 -6.58
C PHE A 428 9.50 19.29 -7.60
N ALA A 429 8.79 20.43 -7.67
CA ALA A 429 9.08 21.50 -8.61
C ALA A 429 10.49 22.07 -8.45
N VAL A 430 10.92 22.33 -7.20
CA VAL A 430 12.29 22.80 -6.91
C VAL A 430 13.33 21.74 -7.27
N SER A 431 13.05 20.48 -6.92
CA SER A 431 13.96 19.36 -7.22
C SER A 431 14.09 19.14 -8.71
N PHE A 432 12.97 19.22 -9.45
CA PHE A 432 12.93 19.05 -10.90
C PHE A 432 13.69 20.14 -11.63
N ARG A 433 13.60 21.42 -11.18
CA ARG A 433 14.36 22.54 -11.76
C ARG A 433 15.88 22.35 -11.65
N LYS A 434 16.35 21.74 -10.56
CA LYS A 434 17.78 21.50 -10.30
C LYS A 434 18.36 20.33 -11.14
N ILE A 435 17.53 19.57 -11.85
CA ILE A 435 18.01 18.52 -12.74
C ILE A 435 18.71 19.20 -13.93
N ARG A 436 20.01 19.02 -14.00
CA ARG A 436 20.80 19.38 -15.21
C ARG A 436 20.58 18.30 -16.26
N THR A 437 20.20 18.71 -17.44
CA THR A 437 20.14 17.84 -18.65
C THR A 437 21.51 17.54 -19.16
#